data_1a27d610cd43d6a162c8c1f16fda0d6c
#
_entry.id   1a27d610cd43d6a162c8c1f16fda0d6c
#
_cell.length_a   1.000
_cell.length_b   1.000
_cell.length_c   1.000
_cell.angle_alpha   90.00
_cell.angle_beta   90.00
_cell.angle_gamma   90.00
#
_symmetry.space_group_name_H-M   'P 1'
#
loop_
_entity.id
_entity.type
_entity.pdbx_description
1 polymer ?
#
loop_
_entity_poly.entity_id
_entity_poly.type
_entity_poly.pdbx_seq_one_letter_code
_entity_poly.pdbx_strand_id
1 'polypeptide(L)'
;AGAALSERERAILTEGGAKGFSTFMSYFLLTALSDTAGEKAALSAMKEYYGGMLSMGATTFWEDFDTEWLRGRVCPVDRLPRAGEKDIHGDFGAFCYTGYRHSLCHGWSSGPVTFLTRHVAGIKILEPGCRRIQIKPNLCGLDYIRASFPTPYGKLTIYTDKSGRLDVDAPAGVIVEK
;
A
#
# COMPACT_ATOMS: atom_id res chain seq x y z
N ALA A 1 -2.39 19.13 -14.86
CA ALA A 1 -3.14 19.57 -13.69
C ALA A 1 -4.34 18.65 -13.57
N GLY A 2 -4.43 17.87 -12.50
CA GLY A 2 -5.62 17.05 -12.22
C GLY A 2 -6.79 17.98 -11.88
N ALA A 3 -8.01 17.63 -12.33
CA ALA A 3 -9.21 18.33 -11.91
C ALA A 3 -9.38 18.16 -10.39
N ALA A 4 -9.79 19.24 -9.70
CA ALA A 4 -10.11 19.17 -8.28
C ALA A 4 -11.33 18.25 -8.10
N LEU A 5 -11.24 17.32 -7.14
CA LEU A 5 -12.35 16.45 -6.79
C LEU A 5 -13.52 17.25 -6.23
N SER A 6 -14.74 16.90 -6.63
CA SER A 6 -15.97 17.42 -6.05
C SER A 6 -16.10 16.95 -4.58
N GLU A 7 -16.95 17.62 -3.80
CA GLU A 7 -17.25 17.21 -2.42
C GLU A 7 -17.79 15.76 -2.34
N ARG A 8 -18.61 15.37 -3.30
CA ARG A 8 -19.14 14.01 -3.38
C ARG A 8 -18.03 12.97 -3.61
N GLU A 9 -17.09 13.25 -4.49
CA GLU A 9 -15.96 12.34 -4.75
C GLU A 9 -15.04 12.24 -3.54
N ARG A 10 -14.80 13.37 -2.85
CA ARG A 10 -14.06 13.38 -1.58
C ARG A 10 -14.75 12.53 -0.53
N ALA A 11 -16.07 12.69 -0.34
CA ALA A 11 -16.86 11.90 0.60
C ALA A 11 -16.75 10.38 0.30
N ILE A 12 -16.92 9.98 -0.96
CA ILE A 12 -16.77 8.57 -1.37
C ILE A 12 -15.39 8.01 -1.00
N LEU A 13 -14.32 8.79 -1.21
CA LEU A 13 -12.97 8.34 -0.88
C LEU A 13 -12.69 8.27 0.64
N THR A 14 -13.34 9.10 1.43
CA THR A 14 -13.01 9.27 2.86
C THR A 14 -13.92 8.49 3.80
N GLU A 15 -15.19 8.28 3.44
CA GLU A 15 -16.18 7.67 4.33
C GLU A 15 -16.16 6.15 4.33
N GLY A 16 -15.64 5.53 3.28
CA GLY A 16 -15.66 4.06 3.09
C GLY A 16 -14.51 3.31 3.73
N GLY A 17 -13.46 3.97 4.24
CA GLY A 17 -12.23 3.31 4.66
C GLY A 17 -11.63 2.51 3.50
N ALA A 18 -11.31 1.24 3.72
CA ALA A 18 -10.83 0.33 2.68
C ALA A 18 -11.96 -0.42 1.93
N LYS A 19 -13.22 -0.14 2.25
CA LYS A 19 -14.36 -0.77 1.57
C LYS A 19 -14.38 -0.37 0.10
N GLY A 20 -14.48 -1.36 -0.78
CA GLY A 20 -14.46 -1.13 -2.22
C GLY A 20 -13.08 -0.85 -2.81
N PHE A 21 -12.01 -0.98 -2.03
CA PHE A 21 -10.67 -0.99 -2.59
C PHE A 21 -10.52 -2.20 -3.52
N SER A 22 -9.70 -2.01 -4.55
CA SER A 22 -9.27 -3.06 -5.46
C SER A 22 -7.75 -3.16 -5.35
N THR A 23 -7.23 -4.36 -5.35
CA THR A 23 -5.78 -4.61 -5.34
C THR A 23 -5.09 -3.91 -6.51
N PHE A 24 -5.68 -3.97 -7.70
CA PHE A 24 -5.17 -3.32 -8.92
C PHE A 24 -5.12 -1.80 -8.80
N MET A 25 -6.21 -1.17 -8.31
CA MET A 25 -6.32 0.29 -8.20
C MET A 25 -5.71 0.85 -6.91
N SER A 26 -5.21 0.01 -6.02
CA SER A 26 -4.80 0.39 -4.66
C SER A 26 -3.83 1.57 -4.60
N TYR A 27 -2.83 1.61 -5.48
CA TYR A 27 -1.88 2.72 -5.52
C TYR A 27 -2.56 4.06 -5.83
N PHE A 28 -3.45 4.07 -6.82
CA PHE A 28 -4.17 5.28 -7.23
C PHE A 28 -5.16 5.72 -6.15
N LEU A 29 -5.87 4.77 -5.53
CA LEU A 29 -6.81 5.04 -4.44
C LEU A 29 -6.08 5.59 -3.21
N LEU A 30 -4.95 5.00 -2.81
CA LEU A 30 -4.12 5.47 -1.70
C LEU A 30 -3.56 6.86 -1.98
N THR A 31 -3.12 7.12 -3.22
CA THR A 31 -2.63 8.45 -3.61
C THR A 31 -3.76 9.47 -3.57
N ALA A 32 -4.92 9.17 -4.15
CA ALA A 32 -6.08 10.05 -4.13
C ALA A 32 -6.56 10.33 -2.70
N LEU A 33 -6.56 9.33 -1.83
CA LEU A 33 -6.92 9.48 -0.42
C LEU A 33 -5.88 10.32 0.33
N SER A 34 -4.59 10.14 0.04
CA SER A 34 -3.51 10.96 0.58
C SER A 34 -3.70 12.43 0.21
N ASP A 35 -4.02 12.73 -1.06
CA ASP A 35 -4.21 14.09 -1.56
C ASP A 35 -5.49 14.75 -1.01
N THR A 36 -6.50 13.96 -0.61
CA THR A 36 -7.80 14.47 -0.15
C THR A 36 -7.94 14.52 1.37
N ALA A 37 -7.41 13.56 2.09
CA ALA A 37 -7.57 13.39 3.54
C ALA A 37 -6.23 13.24 4.29
N GLY A 38 -5.11 13.29 3.57
CA GLY A 38 -3.77 13.20 4.10
C GLY A 38 -3.23 11.77 4.20
N GLU A 39 -1.91 11.67 4.27
CA GLU A 39 -1.19 10.38 4.24
C GLU A 39 -1.55 9.47 5.42
N LYS A 40 -1.94 10.05 6.56
CA LYS A 40 -2.38 9.25 7.72
C LYS A 40 -3.66 8.49 7.44
N ALA A 41 -4.63 9.10 6.75
CA ALA A 41 -5.87 8.45 6.36
C ALA A 41 -5.61 7.35 5.33
N ALA A 42 -4.77 7.63 4.34
CA ALA A 42 -4.36 6.65 3.34
C ALA A 42 -3.62 5.47 3.96
N LEU A 43 -2.69 5.71 4.91
CA LEU A 43 -2.00 4.65 5.64
C LEU A 43 -2.97 3.81 6.49
N SER A 44 -3.99 4.44 7.08
CA SER A 44 -5.03 3.72 7.83
C SER A 44 -5.83 2.78 6.92
N ALA A 45 -6.29 3.27 5.77
CA ALA A 45 -7.01 2.45 4.78
C ALA A 45 -6.11 1.31 4.22
N MET A 46 -4.83 1.60 3.97
CA MET A 46 -3.86 0.58 3.58
C MET A 46 -3.71 -0.52 4.65
N LYS A 47 -3.60 -0.13 5.93
CA LYS A 47 -3.53 -1.09 7.04
C LYS A 47 -4.78 -1.93 7.17
N GLU A 48 -5.96 -1.35 6.95
CA GLU A 48 -7.23 -2.08 6.96
C GLU A 48 -7.27 -3.12 5.83
N TYR A 49 -6.99 -2.72 4.61
CA TYR A 49 -7.08 -3.59 3.43
C TYR A 49 -6.01 -4.69 3.44
N TYR A 50 -4.75 -4.30 3.43
CA TYR A 50 -3.64 -5.26 3.37
C TYR A 50 -3.38 -5.96 4.71
N GLY A 51 -3.70 -5.33 5.82
CA GLY A 51 -3.72 -5.97 7.14
C GLY A 51 -4.78 -7.06 7.22
N GLY A 52 -5.95 -6.83 6.62
CA GLY A 52 -6.97 -7.85 6.44
C GLY A 52 -6.46 -9.06 5.63
N MET A 53 -5.80 -8.81 4.51
CA MET A 53 -5.17 -9.84 3.69
C MET A 53 -4.14 -10.65 4.49
N LEU A 54 -3.29 -9.98 5.27
CA LEU A 54 -2.31 -10.63 6.16
C LEU A 54 -2.99 -11.47 7.24
N SER A 55 -4.10 -11.00 7.84
CA SER A 55 -4.83 -11.75 8.87
C SER A 55 -5.46 -13.04 8.34
N MET A 56 -5.65 -13.11 7.03
CA MET A 56 -6.10 -14.32 6.33
C MET A 56 -4.96 -15.23 5.87
N GLY A 57 -3.73 -14.98 6.32
CA GLY A 57 -2.57 -15.83 6.05
C GLY A 57 -1.77 -15.45 4.80
N ALA A 58 -1.97 -14.25 4.24
CA ALA A 58 -1.19 -13.80 3.10
C ALA A 58 0.30 -13.64 3.45
N THR A 59 1.17 -14.17 2.61
CA THR A 59 2.62 -13.98 2.63
C THR A 59 3.13 -13.23 1.40
N THR A 60 2.24 -12.97 0.46
CA THR A 60 2.46 -12.29 -0.82
C THR A 60 1.27 -11.40 -1.12
N PHE A 61 1.38 -10.54 -2.13
CA PHE A 61 0.25 -9.75 -2.61
C PHE A 61 -0.70 -10.62 -3.43
N TRP A 62 -1.97 -10.67 -3.05
CA TRP A 62 -2.99 -11.43 -3.76
C TRP A 62 -3.53 -10.66 -4.95
N GLU A 63 -4.04 -11.38 -5.94
CA GLU A 63 -4.70 -10.82 -7.12
C GLU A 63 -5.92 -10.00 -6.75
N ASP A 64 -6.71 -10.50 -5.80
CA ASP A 64 -7.92 -9.85 -5.31
C ASP A 64 -8.08 -10.03 -3.81
N PHE A 65 -8.81 -9.11 -3.19
CA PHE A 65 -9.18 -9.15 -1.78
C PHE A 65 -10.37 -8.22 -1.54
N ASP A 66 -11.30 -8.67 -0.69
CA ASP A 66 -12.41 -7.87 -0.21
C ASP A 66 -12.41 -7.87 1.32
N THR A 67 -12.54 -6.70 1.93
CA THR A 67 -12.64 -6.56 3.40
C THR A 67 -13.86 -7.28 3.97
N GLU A 68 -14.91 -7.51 3.18
CA GLU A 68 -16.07 -8.31 3.57
C GLU A 68 -15.72 -9.78 3.82
N TRP A 69 -14.62 -10.28 3.28
CA TRP A 69 -14.14 -11.63 3.57
C TRP A 69 -13.71 -11.83 5.02
N LEU A 70 -13.37 -10.75 5.71
CA LEU A 70 -13.05 -10.77 7.15
C LEU A 70 -14.30 -10.98 8.03
N ARG A 71 -15.49 -10.81 7.44
CA ARG A 71 -16.77 -10.99 8.13
C ARG A 71 -17.29 -12.40 7.91
N GLY A 72 -17.53 -13.11 9.00
CA GLY A 72 -18.10 -14.44 8.93
C GLY A 72 -17.10 -15.58 9.03
N ARG A 73 -17.52 -16.78 8.65
CA ARG A 73 -16.72 -18.01 8.73
C ARG A 73 -15.93 -18.24 7.43
N VAL A 74 -14.89 -17.47 7.23
CA VAL A 74 -14.01 -17.62 6.08
C VAL A 74 -12.73 -18.33 6.51
N CYS A 75 -12.27 -19.29 5.71
CA CYS A 75 -11.04 -20.01 5.97
C CYS A 75 -9.83 -19.19 5.52
N PRO A 76 -8.83 -18.97 6.39
CA PRO A 76 -7.53 -18.44 5.96
C PRO A 76 -6.83 -19.39 4.98
N VAL A 77 -5.85 -18.87 4.22
CA VAL A 77 -5.13 -19.66 3.19
C VAL A 77 -4.09 -20.63 3.76
N ASP A 78 -3.72 -20.48 5.03
CA ASP A 78 -2.68 -21.26 5.71
C ASP A 78 -3.13 -22.66 6.15
N ARG A 79 -4.42 -22.99 5.97
CA ARG A 79 -5.00 -24.28 6.33
C ARG A 79 -6.15 -24.67 5.42
N LEU A 80 -6.60 -25.91 5.56
CA LEU A 80 -7.81 -26.40 4.88
C LEU A 80 -9.09 -25.88 5.61
N PRO A 81 -10.18 -25.63 4.85
CA PRO A 81 -11.44 -25.20 5.43
C PRO A 81 -12.05 -26.29 6.32
N ARG A 82 -12.66 -25.87 7.43
CA ARG A 82 -13.44 -26.74 8.31
C ARG A 82 -14.90 -26.76 7.85
N ALA A 83 -15.68 -27.69 8.39
CA ALA A 83 -17.09 -27.76 8.10
C ALA A 83 -17.80 -26.42 8.38
N GLY A 84 -18.51 -25.88 7.38
CA GLY A 84 -19.22 -24.61 7.45
C GLY A 84 -18.36 -23.35 7.28
N GLU A 85 -17.07 -23.50 6.96
CA GLU A 85 -16.22 -22.37 6.53
C GLU A 85 -16.25 -22.23 5.01
N LYS A 86 -16.22 -20.99 4.53
CA LYS A 86 -16.13 -20.66 3.12
C LYS A 86 -14.66 -20.65 2.69
N ASP A 87 -14.31 -21.43 1.68
CA ASP A 87 -13.02 -21.35 0.99
C ASP A 87 -13.12 -20.33 -0.14
N ILE A 88 -12.72 -19.10 0.11
CA ILE A 88 -12.77 -18.01 -0.87
C ILE A 88 -11.85 -18.25 -2.08
N HIS A 89 -10.82 -19.07 -1.93
CA HIS A 89 -9.91 -19.41 -3.02
C HIS A 89 -10.41 -20.58 -3.86
N GLY A 90 -11.37 -21.35 -3.35
CA GLY A 90 -11.97 -22.49 -4.02
C GLY A 90 -13.41 -22.28 -4.47
N ASP A 91 -13.93 -21.07 -4.50
CA ASP A 91 -15.33 -20.77 -4.80
C ASP A 91 -15.69 -20.83 -6.29
N PHE A 92 -14.81 -21.33 -7.10
CA PHE A 92 -15.01 -21.58 -8.54
C PHE A 92 -15.35 -20.33 -9.35
N GLY A 93 -14.74 -19.22 -8.99
CA GLY A 93 -14.81 -18.00 -9.78
C GLY A 93 -15.91 -17.03 -9.37
N ALA A 94 -16.46 -17.17 -8.18
CA ALA A 94 -17.40 -16.18 -7.67
C ALA A 94 -16.74 -14.77 -7.57
N PHE A 95 -15.43 -14.73 -7.39
CA PHE A 95 -14.66 -13.49 -7.30
C PHE A 95 -13.80 -13.21 -8.53
N CYS A 96 -13.34 -14.23 -9.24
CA CYS A 96 -12.31 -14.07 -10.26
C CYS A 96 -12.63 -14.81 -11.56
N TYR A 97 -12.29 -16.10 -11.64
CA TYR A 97 -12.42 -16.91 -12.84
C TYR A 97 -13.14 -18.22 -12.54
N THR A 98 -14.12 -18.58 -13.38
CA THR A 98 -14.85 -19.83 -13.22
C THR A 98 -13.91 -21.04 -13.24
N GLY A 99 -13.96 -21.84 -12.18
CA GLY A 99 -13.15 -23.06 -12.04
C GLY A 99 -11.71 -22.84 -11.63
N TYR A 100 -11.29 -21.56 -11.42
CA TYR A 100 -9.94 -21.22 -11.02
C TYR A 100 -9.95 -20.35 -9.77
N ARG A 101 -8.90 -20.52 -8.96
CA ARG A 101 -8.60 -19.60 -7.87
C ARG A 101 -7.93 -18.35 -8.43
N HIS A 102 -8.09 -17.22 -7.77
CA HIS A 102 -7.27 -16.07 -8.04
C HIS A 102 -5.83 -16.31 -7.56
N SER A 103 -4.86 -15.59 -8.13
CA SER A 103 -3.46 -15.72 -7.78
C SER A 103 -3.18 -15.22 -6.37
N LEU A 104 -2.40 -16.01 -5.59
CA LEU A 104 -1.90 -15.58 -4.29
C LEU A 104 -0.57 -14.82 -4.38
N CYS A 105 -0.02 -14.63 -5.58
CA CYS A 105 1.18 -13.85 -5.82
C CYS A 105 1.01 -13.03 -7.11
N HIS A 106 0.47 -11.82 -6.98
CA HIS A 106 0.10 -11.00 -8.13
C HIS A 106 0.68 -9.60 -8.05
N GLY A 107 1.53 -9.26 -9.00
CA GLY A 107 2.31 -8.01 -8.99
C GLY A 107 1.47 -6.73 -9.02
N TRP A 108 0.29 -6.73 -9.64
CA TRP A 108 -0.53 -5.52 -9.73
C TRP A 108 -1.03 -5.00 -8.36
N SER A 109 -1.04 -5.86 -7.34
CA SER A 109 -1.43 -5.48 -5.98
C SER A 109 -0.30 -4.92 -5.12
N SER A 110 0.90 -4.78 -5.67
CA SER A 110 2.08 -4.24 -4.95
C SER A 110 2.08 -2.70 -4.77
N GLY A 111 1.01 -2.03 -5.14
CA GLY A 111 0.81 -0.58 -4.97
C GLY A 111 1.23 0.00 -3.60
N PRO A 112 1.00 -0.70 -2.47
CA PRO A 112 1.45 -0.24 -1.15
C PRO A 112 2.95 0.03 -1.05
N VAL A 113 3.79 -0.74 -1.74
CA VAL A 113 5.24 -0.53 -1.71
C VAL A 113 5.61 0.83 -2.30
N THR A 114 5.00 1.18 -3.45
CA THR A 114 5.20 2.49 -4.08
C THR A 114 4.62 3.61 -3.22
N PHE A 115 3.44 3.41 -2.62
CA PHE A 115 2.83 4.38 -1.73
C PHE A 115 3.71 4.65 -0.50
N LEU A 116 4.18 3.62 0.20
CA LEU A 116 5.08 3.75 1.34
C LEU A 116 6.39 4.47 0.96
N THR A 117 6.94 4.16 -0.20
CA THR A 117 8.17 4.79 -0.68
C THR A 117 7.97 6.29 -0.95
N ARG A 118 6.91 6.65 -1.67
CA ARG A 118 6.68 8.02 -2.12
C ARG A 118 6.05 8.93 -1.07
N HIS A 119 5.05 8.43 -0.35
CA HIS A 119 4.23 9.26 0.54
C HIS A 119 4.66 9.14 2.01
N VAL A 120 5.13 7.97 2.43
CA VAL A 120 5.53 7.76 3.83
C VAL A 120 7.04 8.01 4.01
N ALA A 121 7.90 7.33 3.26
CA ALA A 121 9.34 7.60 3.27
C ALA A 121 9.70 8.91 2.54
N GLY A 122 8.77 9.47 1.76
CA GLY A 122 8.89 10.77 1.14
C GLY A 122 9.96 10.87 0.06
N ILE A 123 10.24 9.76 -0.63
CA ILE A 123 11.26 9.69 -1.69
C ILE A 123 10.65 10.11 -3.03
N LYS A 124 11.09 11.26 -3.55
CA LYS A 124 10.66 11.76 -4.84
C LYS A 124 11.86 11.97 -5.76
N ILE A 125 11.88 11.28 -6.90
CA ILE A 125 12.90 11.48 -7.94
C ILE A 125 12.59 12.79 -8.65
N LEU A 126 13.52 13.74 -8.61
CA LEU A 126 13.41 15.04 -9.26
C LEU A 126 14.07 15.05 -10.63
N GLU A 127 15.11 14.23 -10.84
CA GLU A 127 15.80 14.12 -12.12
C GLU A 127 15.90 12.65 -12.56
N PRO A 128 15.77 12.35 -13.86
CA PRO A 128 15.96 11.01 -14.39
C PRO A 128 17.28 10.38 -13.93
N GLY A 129 17.28 9.07 -13.72
CA GLY A 129 18.44 8.33 -13.23
C GLY A 129 18.78 8.58 -11.76
N CYS A 130 17.87 9.18 -10.99
CA CYS A 130 18.04 9.43 -9.55
C CYS A 130 19.21 10.38 -9.19
N ARG A 131 19.63 11.24 -10.13
CA ARG A 131 20.71 12.22 -9.86
C ARG A 131 20.32 13.22 -8.76
N ARG A 132 19.04 13.59 -8.71
CA ARG A 132 18.48 14.48 -7.70
C ARG A 132 17.22 13.85 -7.10
N ILE A 133 17.21 13.71 -5.80
CA ILE A 133 16.13 13.08 -5.05
C ILE A 133 15.72 14.02 -3.91
N GLN A 134 14.42 14.30 -3.78
CA GLN A 134 13.87 14.95 -2.61
C GLN A 134 13.50 13.89 -1.56
N ILE A 135 13.78 14.17 -0.29
CA ILE A 135 13.45 13.32 0.85
C ILE A 135 12.67 14.15 1.87
N LYS A 136 11.35 13.91 1.92
CA LYS A 136 10.43 14.55 2.86
C LYS A 136 9.54 13.49 3.52
N PRO A 137 10.05 12.75 4.52
CA PRO A 137 9.30 11.70 5.17
C PRO A 137 8.12 12.26 5.97
N ASN A 138 7.02 11.50 5.98
CA ASN A 138 5.86 11.75 6.83
C ASN A 138 5.62 10.52 7.70
N LEU A 139 5.77 10.65 9.01
CA LEU A 139 5.60 9.53 9.93
C LEU A 139 4.17 8.95 9.95
N CYS A 140 3.15 9.72 9.57
CA CYS A 140 1.76 9.27 9.54
C CYS A 140 1.28 8.65 10.86
N GLY A 141 1.89 9.02 11.98
CA GLY A 141 1.64 8.44 13.30
C GLY A 141 2.49 7.21 13.63
N LEU A 142 3.40 6.80 12.77
CA LEU A 142 4.42 5.77 13.06
C LEU A 142 5.46 6.30 14.03
N ASP A 143 6.13 5.43 14.78
CA ASP A 143 7.20 5.80 15.70
C ASP A 143 8.49 6.15 14.97
N TYR A 144 8.76 5.43 13.89
CA TYR A 144 9.92 5.66 13.02
C TYR A 144 9.66 5.15 11.60
N ILE A 145 10.47 5.60 10.67
CA ILE A 145 10.58 5.08 9.31
C ILE A 145 12.03 4.67 9.08
N ARG A 146 12.24 3.46 8.61
CA ARG A 146 13.52 2.99 8.07
C ARG A 146 13.27 2.47 6.67
N ALA A 147 13.90 3.11 5.68
CA ALA A 147 13.69 2.76 4.29
C ALA A 147 15.03 2.64 3.54
N SER A 148 15.05 1.84 2.49
CA SER A 148 16.13 1.80 1.52
C SER A 148 15.56 1.87 0.11
N PHE A 149 16.27 2.59 -0.76
CA PHE A 149 15.86 2.79 -2.14
C PHE A 149 17.03 2.54 -3.08
N PRO A 150 16.89 1.65 -4.08
CA PRO A 150 17.96 1.40 -5.04
C PRO A 150 18.06 2.56 -6.03
N THR A 151 19.28 3.00 -6.30
CA THR A 151 19.59 3.95 -7.38
C THR A 151 20.65 3.37 -8.29
N PRO A 152 20.84 3.90 -9.50
CA PRO A 152 21.96 3.50 -10.37
C PRO A 152 23.35 3.70 -9.74
N TYR A 153 23.46 4.54 -8.72
CA TYR A 153 24.71 4.87 -8.03
C TYR A 153 24.95 4.02 -6.77
N GLY A 154 23.97 3.23 -6.36
CA GLY A 154 23.99 2.45 -5.13
C GLY A 154 22.73 2.64 -4.29
N LYS A 155 22.76 2.11 -3.09
CA LYS A 155 21.60 2.11 -2.20
C LYS A 155 21.52 3.42 -1.40
N LEU A 156 20.40 4.13 -1.49
CA LEU A 156 20.03 5.22 -0.59
C LEU A 156 19.36 4.63 0.64
N THR A 157 19.69 5.10 1.84
CA THR A 157 18.99 4.71 3.08
C THR A 157 18.50 5.93 3.83
N ILE A 158 17.36 5.76 4.51
CA ILE A 158 16.69 6.80 5.30
C ILE A 158 16.32 6.22 6.65
N TYR A 159 16.54 7.00 7.70
CA TYR A 159 15.96 6.80 9.02
C TYR A 159 15.38 8.11 9.51
N THR A 160 14.17 8.08 10.05
CA THR A 160 13.55 9.20 10.76
C THR A 160 12.65 8.68 11.88
N ASP A 161 12.47 9.48 12.93
CA ASP A 161 11.63 9.13 14.08
C ASP A 161 10.90 10.35 14.65
N LYS A 162 10.11 10.12 15.70
CA LYS A 162 9.30 11.15 16.39
C LYS A 162 10.12 12.25 17.06
N SER A 163 11.43 12.08 17.26
CA SER A 163 12.29 13.12 17.81
C SER A 163 12.64 14.19 16.78
N GLY A 164 12.26 14.00 15.52
CA GLY A 164 12.63 14.86 14.40
C GLY A 164 13.99 14.53 13.78
N ARG A 165 14.62 13.43 14.22
CA ARG A 165 15.86 12.95 13.62
C ARG A 165 15.60 12.52 12.17
N LEU A 166 16.45 12.94 11.25
CA LEU A 166 16.47 12.52 9.85
C LEU A 166 17.91 12.23 9.42
N ASP A 167 18.22 10.94 9.32
CA ASP A 167 19.48 10.46 8.77
C ASP A 167 19.25 10.00 7.34
N VAL A 168 20.10 10.45 6.44
CA VAL A 168 20.10 10.05 5.04
C VAL A 168 21.52 9.67 4.65
N ASP A 169 21.69 8.43 4.21
CA ASP A 169 22.91 7.95 3.60
C ASP A 169 22.68 7.76 2.10
N ALA A 170 23.32 8.59 1.29
CA ALA A 170 23.17 8.61 -0.15
C ALA A 170 24.49 8.27 -0.83
N PRO A 171 24.46 7.42 -1.88
CA PRO A 171 25.68 7.10 -2.62
C PRO A 171 26.22 8.32 -3.36
N ALA A 172 27.52 8.34 -3.61
CA ALA A 172 28.17 9.35 -4.43
C ALA A 172 27.48 9.45 -5.82
N GLY A 173 27.17 10.68 -6.25
CA GLY A 173 26.44 10.93 -7.50
C GLY A 173 24.93 11.18 -7.32
N VAL A 174 24.40 11.04 -6.10
CA VAL A 174 23.01 11.42 -5.77
C VAL A 174 23.01 12.72 -4.95
N ILE A 175 22.33 13.74 -5.45
CA ILE A 175 22.07 14.99 -4.73
C ILE A 175 20.75 14.85 -3.98
N VAL A 176 20.80 15.04 -2.66
CA VAL A 176 19.60 14.95 -1.81
C VAL A 176 19.12 16.34 -1.44
N GLU A 177 17.83 16.60 -1.69
CA GLU A 177 17.07 17.76 -1.17
C GLU A 177 16.19 17.32 0.00
N LYS A 178 16.26 18.03 1.11
CA LYS A 178 15.46 17.78 2.32
C LYS A 178 14.31 18.77 2.44
#